data_ba267348cd08118193330193bf5939a5
#
_entry.id   ba267348cd08118193330193bf5939a5
#
_cell.length_a   1.000
_cell.length_b   1.000
_cell.length_c   1.000
_cell.angle_alpha   90.00
_cell.angle_beta   90.00
_cell.angle_gamma   90.00
#
_symmetry.space_group_name_H-M   'P 1'
#
loop_
_entity.id
_entity.type
_entity.pdbx_description
1 polymer ?
#
loop_
_entity_poly.entity_id
_entity_poly.type
_entity_poly.pdbx_seq_one_letter_code
_entity_poly.pdbx_strand_id
1 'polypeptide(L)'
;TSEGHFWETINAAGVLQVPLAVFVWDNGYGISVPKKFQTTKSSISDALSGFQKQEGTNGVDIYKLKGWDYAGMCEVIEPALQKMRDTHIPAIFHVEEMTQPQGHSTSGSHERYKSAERLEWEKEWDCIKQMREWVLENALAEEEELIKIEEDAKEFVKQSKLAAWDKYSAPI
;
A
#
# COMPACT_ATOMS: atom_id res chain seq x y z
N THR A 1 -1.22 -11.51 -2.58
CA THR A 1 -1.55 -12.25 -1.34
C THR A 1 -2.45 -13.47 -1.54
N SER A 2 -3.05 -13.65 -2.72
CA SER A 2 -3.82 -14.87 -3.05
C SER A 2 -2.94 -16.00 -3.62
N GLU A 3 -1.65 -15.78 -3.76
CA GLU A 3 -0.67 -16.74 -4.28
C GLU A 3 -0.08 -17.59 -3.15
N GLY A 4 0.20 -18.89 -3.46
CA GLY A 4 0.79 -19.81 -2.49
C GLY A 4 2.12 -19.33 -1.93
N HIS A 5 2.96 -18.70 -2.74
CA HIS A 5 4.24 -18.11 -2.32
C HIS A 5 4.14 -17.17 -1.13
N PHE A 6 3.06 -16.36 -1.05
CA PHE A 6 2.86 -15.45 0.07
C PHE A 6 2.75 -16.21 1.38
N TRP A 7 1.88 -17.23 1.43
CA TRP A 7 1.61 -18.00 2.64
C TRP A 7 2.81 -18.82 3.09
N GLU A 8 3.49 -19.46 2.14
CA GLU A 8 4.71 -20.22 2.39
C GLU A 8 5.84 -19.32 2.91
N THR A 9 6.01 -18.14 2.31
CA THR A 9 7.02 -17.16 2.73
C THR A 9 6.77 -16.68 4.16
N ILE A 10 5.52 -16.34 4.50
CA ILE A 10 5.18 -15.90 5.86
C ILE A 10 5.42 -17.02 6.87
N ASN A 11 5.03 -18.24 6.54
CA ASN A 11 5.28 -19.39 7.40
C ASN A 11 6.79 -19.62 7.60
N ALA A 12 7.57 -19.62 6.54
CA ALA A 12 9.02 -19.81 6.61
C ALA A 12 9.69 -18.68 7.41
N ALA A 13 9.32 -17.43 7.18
CA ALA A 13 9.85 -16.29 7.93
C ALA A 13 9.54 -16.37 9.42
N GLY A 14 8.31 -16.77 9.77
CA GLY A 14 7.88 -16.98 11.16
C GLY A 14 8.64 -18.12 11.85
N VAL A 15 8.92 -19.22 11.14
CA VAL A 15 9.71 -20.35 11.69
C VAL A 15 11.17 -19.97 11.87
N LEU A 16 11.78 -19.34 10.85
CA LEU A 16 13.20 -19.02 10.83
C LEU A 16 13.55 -17.75 11.64
N GLN A 17 12.56 -16.95 12.00
CA GLN A 17 12.73 -15.66 12.69
C GLN A 17 13.75 -14.79 11.97
N VAL A 18 13.43 -14.43 10.73
CA VAL A 18 14.25 -13.56 9.88
C VAL A 18 13.73 -12.11 9.90
N PRO A 19 14.58 -11.09 9.80
CA PRO A 19 14.16 -9.69 9.81
C PRO A 19 13.53 -9.31 8.44
N LEU A 20 12.35 -9.84 8.17
CA LEU A 20 11.58 -9.64 6.94
C LEU A 20 10.40 -8.70 7.20
N ALA A 21 10.35 -7.57 6.48
CA ALA A 21 9.18 -6.69 6.45
C ALA A 21 8.36 -6.95 5.18
N VAL A 22 7.08 -7.27 5.33
CA VAL A 22 6.16 -7.49 4.23
C VAL A 22 5.06 -6.43 4.26
N PHE A 23 4.98 -5.62 3.21
CA PHE A 23 3.93 -4.61 3.03
C PHE A 23 2.84 -5.15 2.12
N VAL A 24 1.62 -5.20 2.61
CA VAL A 24 0.42 -5.56 1.84
C VAL A 24 -0.38 -4.29 1.59
N TRP A 25 -0.30 -3.76 0.37
CA TRP A 25 -1.05 -2.58 -0.08
C TRP A 25 -2.45 -3.00 -0.53
N ASP A 26 -3.41 -2.95 0.40
CA ASP A 26 -4.77 -3.48 0.19
C ASP A 26 -5.73 -2.39 -0.32
N ASN A 27 -5.95 -2.37 -1.63
CA ASN A 27 -6.96 -1.52 -2.27
C ASN A 27 -8.35 -2.17 -2.35
N GLY A 28 -8.52 -3.34 -1.75
CA GLY A 28 -9.79 -4.08 -1.73
C GLY A 28 -10.08 -4.96 -2.94
N TYR A 29 -9.16 -5.00 -3.93
CA TYR A 29 -9.38 -5.71 -5.19
C TYR A 29 -8.13 -6.46 -5.67
N GLY A 30 -8.35 -7.55 -6.39
CA GLY A 30 -7.37 -8.16 -7.28
C GLY A 30 -7.82 -7.96 -8.72
N ILE A 31 -7.22 -6.97 -9.41
CA ILE A 31 -7.67 -6.41 -10.69
C ILE A 31 -9.09 -5.82 -10.53
N SER A 32 -10.14 -6.58 -10.86
CA SER A 32 -11.56 -6.20 -10.74
C SER A 32 -12.34 -7.06 -9.72
N VAL A 33 -11.69 -8.08 -9.15
CA VAL A 33 -12.35 -9.02 -8.22
C VAL A 33 -12.21 -8.52 -6.79
N PRO A 34 -13.33 -8.27 -6.09
CA PRO A 34 -13.31 -7.85 -4.69
C PRO A 34 -12.58 -8.87 -3.79
N LYS A 35 -11.83 -8.38 -2.82
CA LYS A 35 -11.02 -9.20 -1.89
C LYS A 35 -11.81 -10.27 -1.15
N LYS A 36 -13.11 -10.06 -0.91
CA LYS A 36 -13.99 -11.04 -0.27
C LYS A 36 -14.11 -12.37 -1.02
N PHE A 37 -13.82 -12.38 -2.32
CA PHE A 37 -13.79 -13.59 -3.14
C PHE A 37 -12.40 -14.18 -3.31
N GLN A 38 -11.37 -13.55 -2.75
CA GLN A 38 -9.98 -13.96 -2.92
C GLN A 38 -9.27 -14.28 -1.60
N THR A 39 -9.71 -13.68 -0.51
CA THR A 39 -9.04 -13.78 0.79
C THR A 39 -10.02 -14.23 1.87
N THR A 40 -9.68 -15.32 2.55
CA THR A 40 -10.40 -15.77 3.74
C THR A 40 -10.55 -14.63 4.75
N LYS A 41 -11.74 -14.48 5.35
CA LYS A 41 -12.12 -13.37 6.25
C LYS A 41 -12.10 -11.98 5.57
N SER A 42 -11.89 -11.91 4.27
CA SER A 42 -11.73 -10.65 3.52
C SER A 42 -10.64 -9.72 4.09
N SER A 43 -9.69 -10.26 4.82
CA SER A 43 -8.62 -9.51 5.46
C SER A 43 -7.37 -10.38 5.62
N ILE A 44 -6.24 -9.92 5.11
CA ILE A 44 -4.95 -10.62 5.22
C ILE A 44 -4.50 -10.70 6.67
N SER A 45 -4.58 -9.61 7.42
CA SER A 45 -4.19 -9.61 8.84
C SER A 45 -5.07 -10.55 9.69
N ASP A 46 -6.37 -10.60 9.42
CA ASP A 46 -7.26 -11.51 10.15
C ASP A 46 -7.04 -12.98 9.73
N ALA A 47 -6.74 -13.22 8.46
CA ALA A 47 -6.37 -14.56 7.99
C ALA A 47 -5.04 -15.04 8.58
N LEU A 48 -4.09 -14.11 8.81
CA LEU A 48 -2.79 -14.38 9.42
C LEU A 48 -2.79 -14.31 10.95
N SER A 49 -3.92 -14.09 11.61
CA SER A 49 -3.97 -13.93 13.07
C SER A 49 -3.37 -15.11 13.86
N GLY A 50 -3.44 -16.32 13.30
CA GLY A 50 -2.80 -17.51 13.89
C GLY A 50 -1.27 -17.54 13.80
N PHE A 51 -0.67 -16.65 12.98
CA PHE A 51 0.78 -16.49 12.88
C PHE A 51 1.33 -15.42 13.82
N GLN A 52 0.43 -14.64 14.47
CA GLN A 52 0.83 -13.59 15.40
C GLN A 52 1.72 -14.16 16.50
N LYS A 53 2.88 -13.52 16.69
CA LYS A 53 3.81 -13.90 17.76
C LYS A 53 3.17 -13.77 19.13
N GLN A 54 3.34 -14.80 19.94
CA GLN A 54 2.93 -14.84 21.34
C GLN A 54 4.13 -15.12 22.23
N GLU A 55 3.98 -14.91 23.53
CA GLU A 55 5.01 -15.24 24.49
C GLU A 55 5.37 -16.74 24.43
N GLY A 56 6.66 -17.04 24.39
CA GLY A 56 7.15 -18.41 24.32
C GLY A 56 7.02 -19.11 22.97
N THR A 57 6.48 -18.44 21.92
CA THR A 57 6.37 -19.01 20.57
C THR A 57 7.22 -18.23 19.55
N ASN A 58 7.45 -18.82 18.38
CA ASN A 58 7.82 -18.08 17.18
C ASN A 58 6.57 -17.42 16.54
N GLY A 59 6.74 -16.68 15.49
CA GLY A 59 5.63 -16.02 14.80
C GLY A 59 6.05 -14.70 14.15
N VAL A 60 5.07 -13.90 13.77
CA VAL A 60 5.25 -12.60 13.10
C VAL A 60 4.50 -11.50 13.84
N ASP A 61 5.00 -10.28 13.81
CA ASP A 61 4.23 -9.12 14.24
C ASP A 61 3.30 -8.65 13.10
N ILE A 62 2.06 -8.30 13.43
CA ILE A 62 1.07 -7.85 12.44
C ILE A 62 0.58 -6.46 12.81
N TYR A 63 0.74 -5.52 11.88
CA TYR A 63 0.32 -4.13 12.01
C TYR A 63 -0.76 -3.81 10.97
N LYS A 64 -1.87 -3.20 11.40
CA LYS A 64 -2.93 -2.67 10.53
C LYS A 64 -2.78 -1.17 10.41
N LEU A 65 -2.73 -0.67 9.19
CA LEU A 65 -2.49 0.73 8.88
C LEU A 65 -3.50 1.23 7.85
N LYS A 66 -3.68 2.55 7.77
CA LYS A 66 -4.54 3.21 6.78
C LYS A 66 -3.68 3.87 5.71
N GLY A 67 -3.96 3.61 4.44
CA GLY A 67 -3.16 4.11 3.32
C GLY A 67 -3.19 5.63 3.14
N TRP A 68 -4.23 6.28 3.64
CA TRP A 68 -4.39 7.74 3.62
C TRP A 68 -3.78 8.45 4.84
N ASP A 69 -3.41 7.71 5.90
CA ASP A 69 -2.82 8.27 7.13
C ASP A 69 -1.29 8.18 7.08
N TYR A 70 -0.65 9.11 6.40
CA TYR A 70 0.80 9.13 6.25
C TYR A 70 1.53 9.26 7.59
N ALA A 71 1.10 10.20 8.44
CA ALA A 71 1.73 10.44 9.74
C ALA A 71 1.61 9.23 10.65
N GLY A 72 0.41 8.67 10.79
CA GLY A 72 0.18 7.46 11.58
C GLY A 72 0.94 6.24 11.04
N MET A 73 1.11 6.12 9.72
CA MET A 73 1.98 5.09 9.15
C MET A 73 3.44 5.27 9.58
N CYS A 74 3.99 6.49 9.55
CA CYS A 74 5.36 6.75 9.97
C CYS A 74 5.58 6.42 11.45
N GLU A 75 4.65 6.81 12.33
CA GLU A 75 4.71 6.54 13.77
C GLU A 75 4.73 5.05 14.10
N VAL A 76 4.10 4.21 13.29
CA VAL A 76 4.05 2.76 13.50
C VAL A 76 5.19 2.03 12.78
N ILE A 77 5.45 2.38 11.52
CA ILE A 77 6.40 1.63 10.67
C ILE A 77 7.83 1.78 11.18
N GLU A 78 8.26 2.99 11.55
CA GLU A 78 9.65 3.23 11.97
C GLU A 78 10.05 2.39 13.19
N PRO A 79 9.33 2.46 14.33
CA PRO A 79 9.67 1.63 15.50
C PRO A 79 9.46 0.14 15.26
N ALA A 80 8.48 -0.25 14.43
CA ALA A 80 8.26 -1.65 14.08
C ALA A 80 9.42 -2.23 13.25
N LEU A 81 9.96 -1.48 12.29
CA LEU A 81 11.13 -1.87 11.52
C LEU A 81 12.39 -1.96 12.40
N GLN A 82 12.55 -1.04 13.36
CA GLN A 82 13.66 -1.12 14.31
C GLN A 82 13.53 -2.36 15.18
N LYS A 83 12.36 -2.62 15.76
CA LYS A 83 12.07 -3.84 16.52
C LYS A 83 12.39 -5.10 15.70
N MET A 84 11.94 -5.16 14.45
CA MET A 84 12.21 -6.29 13.56
C MET A 84 13.71 -6.53 13.36
N ARG A 85 14.50 -5.47 13.16
CA ARG A 85 15.96 -5.58 13.02
C ARG A 85 16.63 -6.08 14.28
N ASP A 86 16.19 -5.61 15.45
CA ASP A 86 16.78 -5.93 16.73
C ASP A 86 16.40 -7.34 17.23
N THR A 87 15.18 -7.76 16.93
CA THR A 87 14.63 -9.03 17.46
C THR A 87 14.56 -10.15 16.44
N HIS A 88 14.74 -9.85 15.16
CA HIS A 88 14.54 -10.75 14.01
C HIS A 88 13.11 -11.33 13.92
N ILE A 89 12.13 -10.70 14.58
CA ILE A 89 10.72 -11.07 14.44
C ILE A 89 10.20 -10.45 13.14
N PRO A 90 9.71 -11.25 12.15
CA PRO A 90 9.17 -10.70 10.91
C PRO A 90 7.98 -9.79 11.16
N ALA A 91 7.81 -8.76 10.34
CA ALA A 91 6.73 -7.79 10.46
C ALA A 91 5.85 -7.78 9.21
N ILE A 92 4.54 -7.86 9.39
CA ILE A 92 3.53 -7.72 8.33
C ILE A 92 2.83 -6.38 8.53
N PHE A 93 2.94 -5.51 7.55
CA PHE A 93 2.24 -4.24 7.49
C PHE A 93 1.06 -4.36 6.52
N HIS A 94 -0.14 -4.52 7.05
CA HIS A 94 -1.37 -4.55 6.25
C HIS A 94 -1.91 -3.13 6.14
N VAL A 95 -1.60 -2.47 5.01
CA VAL A 95 -2.04 -1.12 4.71
C VAL A 95 -3.38 -1.21 3.99
N GLU A 96 -4.44 -1.00 4.75
CA GLU A 96 -5.82 -1.04 4.27
C GLU A 96 -6.28 0.33 3.74
N GLU A 97 -7.45 0.37 3.13
CA GLU A 97 -8.07 1.61 2.63
C GLU A 97 -7.19 2.36 1.61
N MET A 98 -6.38 1.62 0.86
CA MET A 98 -5.68 2.18 -0.28
C MET A 98 -6.69 2.56 -1.38
N THR A 99 -6.45 3.72 -1.99
CA THR A 99 -7.26 4.19 -3.12
C THR A 99 -6.57 3.90 -4.44
N GLN A 100 -7.36 3.75 -5.50
CA GLN A 100 -6.88 3.57 -6.86
C GLN A 100 -7.81 4.31 -7.83
N PRO A 101 -7.73 5.65 -7.89
CA PRO A 101 -8.71 6.49 -8.58
C PRO A 101 -8.86 6.19 -10.07
N GLN A 102 -7.82 5.68 -10.73
CA GLN A 102 -7.87 5.34 -12.16
C GLN A 102 -8.10 3.83 -12.42
N GLY A 103 -8.36 3.05 -11.37
CA GLY A 103 -8.50 1.61 -11.48
C GLY A 103 -7.19 0.88 -11.72
N HIS A 104 -7.27 -0.42 -12.03
CA HIS A 104 -6.09 -1.28 -12.18
C HIS A 104 -5.41 -1.10 -13.56
N SER A 105 -6.19 -0.92 -14.61
CA SER A 105 -5.67 -0.80 -15.98
C SER A 105 -6.51 0.13 -16.83
N THR A 106 -5.91 0.67 -17.89
CA THR A 106 -6.59 1.53 -18.87
C THR A 106 -7.57 0.78 -19.76
N SER A 107 -7.52 -0.55 -19.81
CA SER A 107 -8.40 -1.39 -20.65
C SER A 107 -9.77 -1.65 -20.05
N GLY A 108 -10.00 -1.32 -18.78
CA GLY A 108 -11.26 -1.54 -18.09
C GLY A 108 -11.64 -0.38 -17.19
N SER A 109 -12.87 0.14 -17.39
CA SER A 109 -13.40 1.15 -16.50
C SER A 109 -13.69 0.53 -15.12
N HIS A 110 -13.16 1.14 -14.07
CA HIS A 110 -13.39 0.70 -12.69
C HIS A 110 -14.85 0.93 -12.23
N GLU A 111 -15.58 1.80 -12.90
CA GLU A 111 -17.01 2.01 -12.67
C GLU A 111 -17.85 0.76 -12.96
N ARG A 112 -17.31 -0.21 -13.71
CA ARG A 112 -18.00 -1.47 -14.02
C ARG A 112 -18.01 -2.45 -12.84
N TYR A 113 -17.09 -2.32 -11.88
CA TYR A 113 -16.96 -3.26 -10.77
C TYR A 113 -16.93 -2.61 -9.39
N LYS A 114 -16.73 -1.30 -9.30
CA LYS A 114 -16.85 -0.53 -8.07
C LYS A 114 -18.24 0.11 -7.98
N SER A 115 -18.80 0.18 -6.77
CA SER A 115 -20.05 0.91 -6.56
C SER A 115 -19.81 2.43 -6.60
N ALA A 116 -20.90 3.21 -6.82
CA ALA A 116 -20.82 4.67 -6.83
C ALA A 116 -20.30 5.21 -5.48
N GLU A 117 -20.76 4.63 -4.37
CA GLU A 117 -20.32 4.99 -3.01
C GLU A 117 -18.81 4.73 -2.84
N ARG A 118 -18.31 3.61 -3.40
CA ARG A 118 -16.86 3.31 -3.35
C ARG A 118 -16.06 4.31 -4.17
N LEU A 119 -16.55 4.73 -5.33
CA LEU A 119 -15.88 5.71 -6.18
C LEU A 119 -15.83 7.09 -5.52
N GLU A 120 -16.93 7.53 -4.88
CA GLU A 120 -16.94 8.79 -4.13
C GLU A 120 -16.00 8.72 -2.91
N TRP A 121 -16.01 7.61 -2.18
CA TRP A 121 -15.09 7.39 -1.08
C TRP A 121 -13.62 7.45 -1.53
N GLU A 122 -13.27 6.84 -2.67
CA GLU A 122 -11.90 6.90 -3.21
C GLU A 122 -11.46 8.31 -3.62
N LYS A 123 -12.38 9.16 -4.08
CA LYS A 123 -12.09 10.57 -4.35
C LYS A 123 -11.85 11.37 -3.07
N GLU A 124 -12.67 11.11 -2.06
CA GLU A 124 -12.56 11.78 -0.77
C GLU A 124 -11.29 11.39 -0.04
N TRP A 125 -11.01 10.09 0.00
CA TRP A 125 -9.89 9.50 0.74
C TRP A 125 -8.69 9.16 -0.15
N ASP A 126 -8.54 9.83 -1.28
CA ASP A 126 -7.34 9.70 -2.10
C ASP A 126 -6.09 9.99 -1.27
N CYS A 127 -5.14 9.05 -1.27
CA CYS A 127 -3.98 9.13 -0.38
C CYS A 127 -3.11 10.37 -0.66
N ILE A 128 -3.03 10.81 -1.93
CA ILE A 128 -2.28 12.02 -2.31
C ILE A 128 -3.03 13.26 -1.83
N LYS A 129 -4.36 13.30 -2.00
CA LYS A 129 -5.22 14.38 -1.50
C LYS A 129 -5.09 14.51 0.01
N GLN A 130 -5.23 13.40 0.74
CA GLN A 130 -5.12 13.39 2.21
C GLN A 130 -3.74 13.84 2.69
N MET A 131 -2.66 13.43 2.02
CA MET A 131 -1.31 13.90 2.32
C MET A 131 -1.17 15.40 2.09
N ARG A 132 -1.73 15.91 1.00
CA ARG A 132 -1.71 17.35 0.68
C ARG A 132 -2.46 18.17 1.74
N GLU A 133 -3.65 17.74 2.12
CA GLU A 133 -4.45 18.38 3.15
C GLU A 133 -3.72 18.38 4.50
N TRP A 134 -3.16 17.25 4.89
CA TRP A 134 -2.35 17.13 6.10
C TRP A 134 -1.14 18.06 6.14
N VAL A 135 -0.42 18.20 5.02
CA VAL A 135 0.73 19.12 4.91
C VAL A 135 0.30 20.57 5.14
N LEU A 136 -0.81 20.99 4.55
CA LEU A 136 -1.33 22.34 4.70
C LEU A 136 -1.87 22.59 6.13
N GLU A 137 -2.64 21.67 6.69
CA GLU A 137 -3.19 21.76 8.04
C GLU A 137 -2.11 21.87 9.12
N ASN A 138 -0.96 21.24 8.89
CA ASN A 138 0.19 21.29 9.79
C ASN A 138 1.20 22.40 9.45
N ALA A 139 0.88 23.27 8.48
CA ALA A 139 1.72 24.38 8.03
C ALA A 139 3.16 23.94 7.67
N LEU A 140 3.31 22.77 7.03
CA LEU A 140 4.60 22.22 6.60
C LEU A 140 5.04 22.77 5.24
N ALA A 141 4.08 23.25 4.44
CA ALA A 141 4.32 23.93 3.16
C ALA A 141 3.16 24.89 2.86
N GLU A 142 3.42 25.84 1.98
CA GLU A 142 2.38 26.75 1.45
C GLU A 142 1.72 26.14 0.20
N GLU A 143 0.51 26.62 -0.11
CA GLU A 143 -0.27 26.17 -1.26
C GLU A 143 0.50 26.30 -2.59
N GLU A 144 1.18 27.42 -2.79
CA GLU A 144 1.95 27.71 -4.01
C GLU A 144 3.13 26.74 -4.18
N GLU A 145 3.75 26.32 -3.09
CA GLU A 145 4.83 25.36 -3.09
C GLU A 145 4.34 23.96 -3.54
N LEU A 146 3.20 23.53 -3.02
CA LEU A 146 2.59 22.26 -3.40
C LEU A 146 2.15 22.26 -4.88
N ILE A 147 1.54 23.33 -5.34
CA ILE A 147 1.17 23.50 -6.76
C ILE A 147 2.41 23.37 -7.65
N LYS A 148 3.52 24.03 -7.29
CA LYS A 148 4.76 23.94 -8.04
C LYS A 148 5.30 22.51 -8.07
N ILE A 149 5.31 21.80 -6.94
CA ILE A 149 5.75 20.39 -6.87
C ILE A 149 4.90 19.53 -7.80
N GLU A 150 3.58 19.72 -7.80
CA GLU A 150 2.67 18.97 -8.66
C GLU A 150 2.90 19.24 -10.16
N GLU A 151 3.17 20.50 -10.54
CA GLU A 151 3.48 20.89 -11.92
C GLU A 151 4.82 20.33 -12.38
N ASP A 152 5.86 20.45 -11.55
CA ASP A 152 7.19 19.90 -11.82
C ASP A 152 7.13 18.37 -11.97
N ALA A 153 6.36 17.68 -11.13
CA ALA A 153 6.14 16.24 -11.22
C ALA A 153 5.44 15.83 -12.52
N LYS A 154 4.41 16.57 -12.95
CA LYS A 154 3.72 16.32 -14.22
C LYS A 154 4.66 16.47 -15.43
N GLU A 155 5.48 17.52 -15.45
CA GLU A 155 6.45 17.74 -16.54
C GLU A 155 7.55 16.66 -16.50
N PHE A 156 8.07 16.30 -15.33
CA PHE A 156 9.04 15.22 -15.18
C PHE A 156 8.52 13.89 -15.74
N VAL A 157 7.28 13.50 -15.38
CA VAL A 157 6.65 12.28 -15.90
C VAL A 157 6.48 12.33 -17.42
N LYS A 158 6.06 13.46 -17.96
CA LYS A 158 5.90 13.65 -19.40
C LYS A 158 7.23 13.50 -20.13
N GLN A 159 8.30 14.12 -19.67
CA GLN A 159 9.63 14.02 -20.26
C GLN A 159 10.19 12.58 -20.14
N SER A 160 9.99 11.94 -19.01
CA SER A 160 10.41 10.54 -18.80
C SER A 160 9.68 9.58 -19.74
N LYS A 161 8.38 9.79 -19.97
CA LYS A 161 7.59 9.03 -20.94
C LYS A 161 8.13 9.20 -22.37
N LEU A 162 8.41 10.44 -22.80
CA LEU A 162 8.94 10.70 -24.12
C LEU A 162 10.32 10.04 -24.31
N ALA A 163 11.22 10.21 -23.35
CA ALA A 163 12.55 9.60 -23.40
C ALA A 163 12.50 8.06 -23.42
N ALA A 164 11.58 7.45 -22.67
CA ALA A 164 11.38 6.00 -22.69
C ALA A 164 10.83 5.53 -24.05
N TRP A 165 9.89 6.26 -24.62
CA TRP A 165 9.32 5.95 -25.93
C TRP A 165 10.37 6.05 -27.04
N ASP A 166 11.17 7.10 -27.05
CA ASP A 166 12.24 7.30 -28.03
C ASP A 166 13.27 6.16 -27.97
N LYS A 167 13.69 5.77 -26.77
CA LYS A 167 14.60 4.63 -26.58
C LYS A 167 14.00 3.29 -27.02
N TYR A 168 12.71 3.10 -26.80
CA TYR A 168 12.02 1.87 -27.17
C TYR A 168 11.83 1.77 -28.68
N SER A 169 11.48 2.89 -29.36
CA SER A 169 11.18 2.93 -30.80
C SER A 169 12.42 3.11 -31.69
N ALA A 170 13.53 3.62 -31.17
CA ALA A 170 14.75 3.87 -31.95
C ALA A 170 15.35 2.65 -32.65
N PRO A 171 15.25 1.40 -32.13
CA PRO A 171 15.75 0.20 -32.81
C PRO A 171 14.84 -0.30 -33.96
N ILE A 172 13.64 0.24 -34.13
CA ILE A 172 12.67 -0.13 -35.15
C ILE A 172 12.79 0.80 -36.35
#